data_9070e245bc6d19e811d505dc8805eaea
#
_entry.id   9070e245bc6d19e811d505dc8805eaea
#
_cell.length_a   1.000
_cell.length_b   1.000
_cell.length_c   1.000
_cell.angle_alpha   90.00
_cell.angle_beta   90.00
_cell.angle_gamma   90.00
#
_symmetry.space_group_name_H-M   'P 1'
#
loop_
_entity.id
_entity.type
_entity.pdbx_description
1 polymer ?
#
loop_
_entity_poly.entity_id
_entity_poly.type
_entity_poly.pdbx_seq_one_letter_code
_entity_poly.pdbx_strand_id
1 'polypeptide(L)'
;MDRERQKRAPIYEALEAFKKKRVVPFDVPGHKRGRGNPELVQLLGEKCVSLDVNSMKPLDNLCHPVSVIKEAEELAADAFGAAAAYLMVGGTTSAVQSMILSVCEAGDKIILPRNVHKSVINAMVLCGAVPVYVNPEMNQKLGISLGMEVEKVKQAIEDNPDAVAVFVNNPTYYGICSDIRTIVELAHA
;
A
#
# COMPACT_ATOMS: atom_id res chain seq x y z
N MET A 1 -15.68 -13.10 3.67
CA MET A 1 -14.83 -13.40 2.48
C MET A 1 -15.40 -14.58 1.71
N ASP A 2 -15.82 -14.36 0.48
CA ASP A 2 -16.26 -15.41 -0.46
C ASP A 2 -15.04 -16.01 -1.17
N ARG A 3 -14.71 -17.27 -0.85
CA ARG A 3 -13.51 -17.95 -1.37
C ARG A 3 -13.57 -18.19 -2.89
N GLU A 4 -14.75 -18.36 -3.48
CA GLU A 4 -14.87 -18.54 -4.94
C GLU A 4 -14.64 -17.21 -5.65
N ARG A 5 -15.18 -16.11 -5.12
CA ARG A 5 -14.95 -14.76 -5.63
C ARG A 5 -13.46 -14.38 -5.55
N GLN A 6 -12.73 -14.81 -4.50
CA GLN A 6 -11.30 -14.54 -4.31
C GLN A 6 -10.38 -15.31 -5.27
N LYS A 7 -10.89 -16.26 -6.05
CA LYS A 7 -10.11 -16.90 -7.12
C LYS A 7 -9.99 -16.05 -8.38
N ARG A 8 -10.77 -14.97 -8.48
CA ARG A 8 -10.74 -14.04 -9.61
C ARG A 8 -9.48 -13.17 -9.56
N ALA A 9 -8.98 -12.86 -10.75
CA ALA A 9 -7.89 -11.90 -10.95
C ALA A 9 -8.31 -10.89 -12.04
N PRO A 10 -9.22 -9.93 -11.72
CA PRO A 10 -9.94 -9.13 -12.72
C PRO A 10 -9.02 -8.39 -13.70
N ILE A 11 -7.95 -7.77 -13.21
CA ILE A 11 -6.97 -7.05 -14.04
C ILE A 11 -6.24 -8.02 -14.99
N TYR A 12 -5.77 -9.16 -14.46
CA TYR A 12 -5.08 -10.17 -15.27
C TYR A 12 -6.03 -10.74 -16.35
N GLU A 13 -7.25 -11.10 -15.97
CA GLU A 13 -8.28 -11.64 -16.87
C GLU A 13 -8.61 -10.64 -17.99
N ALA A 14 -8.73 -9.34 -17.64
CA ALA A 14 -8.97 -8.29 -18.63
C ALA A 14 -7.81 -8.11 -19.60
N LEU A 15 -6.56 -8.13 -19.11
CA LEU A 15 -5.35 -8.05 -19.94
C LEU A 15 -5.24 -9.25 -20.89
N GLU A 16 -5.49 -10.46 -20.42
CA GLU A 16 -5.51 -11.67 -21.26
C GLU A 16 -6.62 -11.61 -22.33
N ALA A 17 -7.81 -11.16 -21.95
CA ALA A 17 -8.92 -10.99 -22.89
C ALA A 17 -8.62 -9.89 -23.93
N PHE A 18 -7.98 -8.80 -23.50
CA PHE A 18 -7.61 -7.70 -24.38
C PHE A 18 -6.51 -8.11 -25.36
N LYS A 19 -5.51 -8.88 -24.92
CA LYS A 19 -4.46 -9.44 -25.80
C LYS A 19 -5.03 -10.27 -26.95
N LYS A 20 -6.10 -11.04 -26.72
CA LYS A 20 -6.75 -11.87 -27.74
C LYS A 20 -7.48 -11.04 -28.79
N LYS A 21 -7.79 -9.77 -28.52
CA LYS A 21 -8.44 -8.89 -29.49
C LYS A 21 -7.43 -8.40 -30.52
N ARG A 22 -7.79 -8.51 -31.81
CA ARG A 22 -7.01 -7.97 -32.93
C ARG A 22 -7.25 -6.46 -33.06
N VAL A 23 -6.69 -5.70 -32.14
CA VAL A 23 -6.78 -4.23 -32.16
C VAL A 23 -5.49 -3.68 -32.76
N VAL A 24 -5.61 -2.69 -33.64
CA VAL A 24 -4.47 -1.93 -34.14
C VAL A 24 -4.16 -0.83 -33.12
N PRO A 25 -2.98 -0.85 -32.46
CA PRO A 25 -2.65 0.09 -31.41
C PRO A 25 -2.21 1.45 -31.96
N PHE A 26 -3.01 2.49 -31.71
CA PHE A 26 -2.65 3.90 -31.92
C PHE A 26 -2.35 4.62 -30.62
N ASP A 27 -2.55 3.94 -29.50
CA ASP A 27 -2.33 4.38 -28.12
C ASP A 27 -0.84 4.28 -27.71
N VAL A 28 -0.50 4.81 -26.56
CA VAL A 28 0.77 4.55 -25.86
C VAL A 28 0.69 3.19 -25.15
N PRO A 29 1.83 2.51 -24.90
CA PRO A 29 3.22 2.92 -25.14
C PRO A 29 3.65 2.82 -26.62
N GLY A 30 4.75 3.53 -26.95
CA GLY A 30 5.26 3.64 -28.33
C GLY A 30 5.70 2.35 -29.00
N HIS A 31 6.05 1.31 -28.23
CA HIS A 31 6.41 -0.02 -28.78
C HIS A 31 5.21 -0.78 -29.40
N LYS A 32 3.99 -0.25 -29.27
CA LYS A 32 2.78 -0.80 -29.93
C LYS A 32 2.63 -2.32 -29.75
N ARG A 33 2.70 -2.80 -28.49
CA ARG A 33 2.69 -4.22 -28.11
C ARG A 33 3.81 -5.03 -28.78
N GLY A 34 4.97 -4.39 -28.90
CA GLY A 34 6.17 -4.98 -29.48
C GLY A 34 6.38 -4.75 -30.98
N ARG A 35 5.36 -4.34 -31.73
CA ARG A 35 5.46 -4.14 -33.20
C ARG A 35 6.42 -3.00 -33.58
N GLY A 36 6.53 -1.99 -32.73
CA GLY A 36 7.39 -0.82 -32.93
C GLY A 36 8.80 -0.97 -32.40
N ASN A 37 9.12 -2.07 -31.67
CA ASN A 37 10.44 -2.28 -31.08
C ASN A 37 10.77 -3.77 -30.93
N PRO A 38 11.30 -4.43 -31.99
CA PRO A 38 11.68 -5.83 -31.95
C PRO A 38 12.77 -6.17 -30.93
N GLU A 39 13.71 -5.25 -30.67
CA GLU A 39 14.79 -5.45 -29.71
C GLU A 39 14.22 -5.54 -28.29
N LEU A 40 13.24 -4.72 -27.94
CA LEU A 40 12.54 -4.78 -26.66
C LEU A 40 11.79 -6.13 -26.51
N VAL A 41 11.19 -6.62 -27.59
CA VAL A 41 10.53 -7.94 -27.58
C VAL A 41 11.55 -9.06 -27.37
N GLN A 42 12.71 -8.97 -27.99
CA GLN A 42 13.80 -9.94 -27.78
C GLN A 42 14.29 -9.94 -26.33
N LEU A 43 14.38 -8.76 -25.71
CA LEU A 43 14.87 -8.58 -24.32
C LEU A 43 13.84 -9.08 -23.29
N LEU A 44 12.59 -8.66 -23.39
CA LEU A 44 11.55 -8.87 -22.37
C LEU A 44 10.59 -10.04 -22.69
N GLY A 45 10.60 -10.52 -23.90
CA GLY A 45 9.67 -11.52 -24.40
C GLY A 45 8.33 -10.92 -24.89
N GLU A 46 7.80 -11.51 -25.96
CA GLU A 46 6.56 -11.06 -26.60
C GLU A 46 5.37 -11.01 -25.61
N LYS A 47 5.27 -11.99 -24.74
CA LYS A 47 4.17 -12.09 -23.76
C LYS A 47 4.16 -10.88 -22.83
N CYS A 48 5.29 -10.47 -22.31
CA CYS A 48 5.44 -9.33 -21.42
C CYS A 48 5.07 -8.02 -22.14
N VAL A 49 5.72 -7.75 -23.28
CA VAL A 49 5.53 -6.50 -24.03
C VAL A 49 4.10 -6.37 -24.59
N SER A 50 3.43 -7.48 -24.90
CA SER A 50 2.05 -7.46 -25.38
C SER A 50 1.00 -7.09 -24.32
N LEU A 51 1.36 -7.17 -23.02
CA LEU A 51 0.51 -6.82 -21.89
C LEU A 51 0.78 -5.40 -21.37
N ASP A 52 1.84 -4.74 -21.85
CA ASP A 52 2.12 -3.35 -21.51
C ASP A 52 1.24 -2.42 -22.36
N VAL A 53 0.19 -1.90 -21.73
CA VAL A 53 -0.87 -1.11 -22.34
C VAL A 53 -1.28 0.05 -21.43
N ASN A 54 -1.92 1.05 -22.03
CA ASN A 54 -2.42 2.22 -21.28
C ASN A 54 -3.84 1.99 -20.74
N SER A 55 -4.31 2.91 -19.91
CA SER A 55 -5.70 3.01 -19.47
C SER A 55 -6.62 3.15 -20.68
N MET A 56 -7.65 2.34 -20.73
CA MET A 56 -8.66 2.39 -21.77
C MET A 56 -9.95 1.70 -21.30
N LYS A 57 -11.07 1.98 -21.93
CA LYS A 57 -12.38 1.50 -21.49
C LYS A 57 -12.44 0.01 -21.10
N PRO A 58 -11.80 -0.96 -21.81
CA PRO A 58 -11.82 -2.36 -21.40
C PRO A 58 -10.89 -2.71 -20.22
N LEU A 59 -9.94 -1.83 -19.86
CA LEU A 59 -8.89 -2.06 -18.86
C LEU A 59 -9.00 -1.12 -17.66
N ASP A 60 -10.05 -0.28 -17.65
CA ASP A 60 -10.30 0.70 -16.61
C ASP A 60 -9.28 1.85 -16.54
N ASN A 61 -9.41 2.71 -15.53
CA ASN A 61 -8.50 3.82 -15.27
C ASN A 61 -8.20 3.89 -13.77
N LEU A 62 -6.93 3.76 -13.41
CA LEU A 62 -6.51 3.76 -12.01
C LEU A 62 -6.85 5.06 -11.26
N CYS A 63 -6.88 6.21 -11.94
CA CYS A 63 -7.25 7.48 -11.30
C CYS A 63 -8.76 7.59 -11.00
N HIS A 64 -9.59 6.76 -11.64
CA HIS A 64 -11.03 6.69 -11.42
C HIS A 64 -11.54 5.28 -11.75
N PRO A 65 -11.27 4.30 -10.88
CA PRO A 65 -11.65 2.91 -11.11
C PRO A 65 -13.18 2.72 -11.11
N VAL A 66 -13.71 2.09 -12.14
CA VAL A 66 -15.16 1.83 -12.29
C VAL A 66 -15.48 0.40 -12.75
N SER A 67 -14.47 -0.39 -13.12
CA SER A 67 -14.65 -1.75 -13.63
C SER A 67 -13.60 -2.72 -13.07
N VAL A 68 -12.68 -3.24 -13.88
CA VAL A 68 -11.76 -4.33 -13.48
C VAL A 68 -10.76 -3.94 -12.39
N ILE A 69 -10.32 -2.67 -12.35
CA ILE A 69 -9.47 -2.17 -11.26
C ILE A 69 -10.32 -2.03 -10.00
N LYS A 70 -11.53 -1.48 -10.11
CA LYS A 70 -12.46 -1.38 -8.99
C LYS A 70 -12.81 -2.75 -8.40
N GLU A 71 -13.08 -3.75 -9.25
CA GLU A 71 -13.32 -5.13 -8.81
C GLU A 71 -12.11 -5.70 -8.06
N ALA A 72 -10.88 -5.45 -8.54
CA ALA A 72 -9.65 -5.88 -7.86
C ALA A 72 -9.47 -5.19 -6.48
N GLU A 73 -9.78 -3.91 -6.36
CA GLU A 73 -9.78 -3.18 -5.09
C GLU A 73 -10.82 -3.72 -4.12
N GLU A 74 -12.02 -4.04 -4.59
CA GLU A 74 -13.08 -4.64 -3.77
C GLU A 74 -12.70 -6.06 -3.28
N LEU A 75 -12.06 -6.87 -4.12
CA LEU A 75 -11.53 -8.18 -3.72
C LEU A 75 -10.43 -8.03 -2.66
N ALA A 76 -9.55 -7.06 -2.81
CA ALA A 76 -8.52 -6.78 -1.81
C ALA A 76 -9.15 -6.31 -0.48
N ALA A 77 -10.13 -5.40 -0.52
CA ALA A 77 -10.86 -4.95 0.66
C ALA A 77 -11.53 -6.12 1.40
N ASP A 78 -12.23 -7.01 0.67
CA ASP A 78 -12.87 -8.20 1.25
C ASP A 78 -11.83 -9.16 1.87
N ALA A 79 -10.70 -9.39 1.19
CA ALA A 79 -9.63 -10.27 1.68
C ALA A 79 -9.02 -9.78 2.99
N PHE A 80 -8.83 -8.49 3.15
CA PHE A 80 -8.25 -7.86 4.33
C PHE A 80 -9.29 -7.43 5.38
N GLY A 81 -10.59 -7.58 5.11
CA GLY A 81 -11.66 -7.12 6.00
C GLY A 81 -11.72 -5.60 6.12
N ALA A 82 -11.29 -4.88 5.11
CA ALA A 82 -11.25 -3.41 5.07
C ALA A 82 -12.52 -2.83 4.41
N ALA A 83 -12.88 -1.59 4.78
CA ALA A 83 -13.98 -0.88 4.14
C ALA A 83 -13.68 -0.51 2.68
N ALA A 84 -12.39 -0.26 2.36
CA ALA A 84 -11.91 0.02 1.01
C ALA A 84 -10.45 -0.39 0.87
N ALA A 85 -10.01 -0.63 -0.36
CA ALA A 85 -8.61 -0.79 -0.74
C ALA A 85 -8.32 0.04 -1.99
N TYR A 86 -7.10 0.53 -2.11
CA TYR A 86 -6.65 1.38 -3.22
C TYR A 86 -5.33 0.87 -3.78
N LEU A 87 -5.26 0.67 -5.08
CA LEU A 87 -4.03 0.29 -5.77
C LEU A 87 -3.18 1.53 -6.06
N MET A 88 -1.94 1.54 -5.57
CA MET A 88 -1.03 2.68 -5.65
C MET A 88 0.17 2.39 -6.55
N VAL A 89 0.33 3.10 -7.67
CA VAL A 89 1.48 2.93 -8.59
C VAL A 89 2.80 3.44 -8.03
N GLY A 90 2.77 4.38 -7.09
CA GLY A 90 3.95 4.89 -6.39
C GLY A 90 4.52 3.95 -5.32
N GLY A 91 3.98 2.73 -5.23
CA GLY A 91 4.40 1.70 -4.30
C GLY A 91 4.04 2.00 -2.84
N THR A 92 4.56 1.17 -1.93
CA THR A 92 4.29 1.28 -0.48
C THR A 92 4.69 2.65 0.10
N THR A 93 5.72 3.30 -0.42
CA THR A 93 6.11 4.65 0.00
C THR A 93 4.97 5.64 -0.21
N SER A 94 4.38 5.66 -1.40
CA SER A 94 3.25 6.53 -1.72
C SER A 94 2.02 6.18 -0.87
N ALA A 95 1.74 4.90 -0.68
CA ALA A 95 0.62 4.44 0.15
C ALA A 95 0.76 4.90 1.62
N VAL A 96 1.95 4.72 2.21
CA VAL A 96 2.24 5.18 3.58
C VAL A 96 2.13 6.69 3.70
N GLN A 97 2.66 7.43 2.74
CA GLN A 97 2.55 8.90 2.74
C GLN A 97 1.09 9.35 2.64
N SER A 98 0.32 8.78 1.72
CA SER A 98 -1.10 9.09 1.56
C SER A 98 -1.90 8.80 2.84
N MET A 99 -1.62 7.67 3.50
CA MET A 99 -2.28 7.29 4.74
C MET A 99 -2.02 8.31 5.87
N ILE A 100 -0.77 8.75 6.07
CA ILE A 100 -0.42 9.74 7.10
C ILE A 100 -1.00 11.10 6.76
N LEU A 101 -0.85 11.57 5.51
CA LEU A 101 -1.39 12.83 5.03
C LEU A 101 -2.93 12.91 5.07
N SER A 102 -3.62 11.76 5.13
CA SER A 102 -5.09 11.74 5.23
C SER A 102 -5.61 11.94 6.66
N VAL A 103 -4.75 11.78 7.67
CA VAL A 103 -5.14 11.83 9.09
C VAL A 103 -4.38 12.88 9.91
N CYS A 104 -3.28 13.44 9.39
CA CYS A 104 -2.45 14.42 10.10
C CYS A 104 -2.36 15.73 9.33
N GLU A 105 -2.49 16.83 10.07
CA GLU A 105 -2.21 18.20 9.63
C GLU A 105 -0.98 18.78 10.35
N ALA A 106 -0.59 20.01 9.98
CA ALA A 106 0.57 20.66 10.61
C ALA A 106 0.35 20.92 12.10
N GLY A 107 1.27 20.39 12.92
CA GLY A 107 1.22 20.48 14.36
C GLY A 107 0.53 19.31 15.06
N ASP A 108 -0.18 18.45 14.33
CA ASP A 108 -0.80 17.26 14.89
C ASP A 108 0.25 16.27 15.41
N LYS A 109 -0.01 15.67 16.56
CA LYS A 109 0.83 14.61 17.11
C LYS A 109 0.44 13.25 16.57
N ILE A 110 1.45 12.45 16.17
CA ILE A 110 1.30 11.05 15.76
C ILE A 110 2.23 10.17 16.59
N ILE A 111 1.66 9.14 17.24
CA ILE A 111 2.40 8.15 18.01
C ILE A 111 2.91 7.07 17.06
N LEU A 112 4.20 6.76 17.10
CA LEU A 112 4.82 5.82 16.17
C LEU A 112 6.11 5.18 16.75
N PRO A 113 6.50 3.97 16.29
CA PRO A 113 7.75 3.38 16.74
C PRO A 113 8.96 4.11 16.15
N ARG A 114 10.07 4.13 16.87
CA ARG A 114 11.31 4.79 16.43
C ARG A 114 11.96 4.14 15.21
N ASN A 115 11.68 2.87 14.95
CA ASN A 115 12.23 2.07 13.85
C ASN A 115 11.33 2.03 12.59
N VAL A 116 10.60 3.11 12.31
CA VAL A 116 9.77 3.23 11.11
C VAL A 116 10.60 3.35 9.83
N HIS A 117 10.00 2.99 8.72
CA HIS A 117 10.57 3.22 7.39
C HIS A 117 10.66 4.73 7.09
N LYS A 118 11.65 5.13 6.29
CA LYS A 118 11.90 6.53 5.89
C LYS A 118 10.67 7.21 5.25
N SER A 119 9.78 6.46 4.60
CA SER A 119 8.53 7.00 4.03
C SER A 119 7.63 7.65 5.08
N VAL A 120 7.60 7.10 6.31
CA VAL A 120 6.82 7.67 7.43
C VAL A 120 7.41 9.01 7.86
N ILE A 121 8.74 9.07 8.01
CA ILE A 121 9.44 10.33 8.35
C ILE A 121 9.19 11.38 7.27
N ASN A 122 9.31 11.00 5.99
CA ASN A 122 9.06 11.93 4.89
C ASN A 122 7.60 12.42 4.87
N ALA A 123 6.63 11.56 5.21
CA ALA A 123 5.23 11.98 5.31
C ALA A 123 5.03 13.04 6.39
N MET A 124 5.62 12.84 7.57
CA MET A 124 5.55 13.83 8.66
C MET A 124 6.20 15.16 8.27
N VAL A 125 7.33 15.14 7.55
CA VAL A 125 7.96 16.35 7.01
C VAL A 125 7.02 17.07 6.04
N LEU A 126 6.30 16.32 5.20
CA LEU A 126 5.38 16.88 4.21
C LEU A 126 4.12 17.53 4.84
N CYS A 127 3.53 16.90 5.86
CA CYS A 127 2.34 17.44 6.53
C CYS A 127 2.65 18.34 7.73
N GLY A 128 3.88 18.33 8.24
CA GLY A 128 4.25 19.08 9.44
C GLY A 128 3.79 18.46 10.76
N ALA A 129 3.47 17.16 10.75
CA ALA A 129 3.08 16.44 11.97
C ALA A 129 4.24 16.26 12.94
N VAL A 130 3.93 16.22 14.23
CA VAL A 130 4.89 16.10 15.34
C VAL A 130 4.95 14.65 15.82
N PRO A 131 6.11 13.98 15.72
CA PRO A 131 6.23 12.58 16.15
C PRO A 131 6.31 12.44 17.66
N VAL A 132 5.51 11.53 18.22
CA VAL A 132 5.65 10.99 19.57
C VAL A 132 6.23 9.58 19.45
N TYR A 133 7.51 9.43 19.76
CA TYR A 133 8.21 8.16 19.53
C TYR A 133 8.03 7.17 20.68
N VAL A 134 7.56 5.96 20.33
CA VAL A 134 7.63 4.78 21.19
C VAL A 134 8.88 3.99 20.84
N ASN A 135 9.82 3.87 21.77
CA ASN A 135 11.03 3.09 21.55
C ASN A 135 10.73 1.59 21.63
N PRO A 136 10.99 0.82 20.54
CA PRO A 136 10.85 -0.62 20.59
C PRO A 136 11.89 -1.24 21.51
N GLU A 137 11.58 -2.41 22.04
CA GLU A 137 12.60 -3.23 22.71
C GLU A 137 13.66 -3.70 21.72
N MET A 138 14.83 -4.00 22.26
CA MET A 138 15.95 -4.54 21.51
C MET A 138 16.25 -5.98 21.95
N ASN A 139 16.29 -6.90 21.00
CA ASN A 139 16.87 -8.21 21.28
C ASN A 139 18.38 -8.06 21.36
N GLN A 140 18.91 -8.07 22.57
CA GLN A 140 20.35 -7.84 22.82
C GLN A 140 21.25 -8.90 22.18
N LYS A 141 20.76 -10.13 22.01
CA LYS A 141 21.52 -11.24 21.42
C LYS A 141 21.67 -11.09 19.91
N LEU A 142 20.63 -10.61 19.26
CA LEU A 142 20.57 -10.47 17.79
C LEU A 142 20.82 -9.05 17.31
N GLY A 143 20.80 -8.07 18.19
CA GLY A 143 20.97 -6.64 17.85
C GLY A 143 19.81 -6.07 17.00
N ILE A 144 18.62 -6.66 17.07
CA ILE A 144 17.45 -6.24 16.28
C ILE A 144 16.39 -5.60 17.16
N SER A 145 15.66 -4.63 16.58
CA SER A 145 14.48 -4.04 17.24
C SER A 145 13.28 -4.99 17.15
N LEU A 146 12.53 -5.05 18.25
CA LEU A 146 11.29 -5.79 18.38
C LEU A 146 10.08 -4.93 17.97
N GLY A 147 8.86 -5.43 18.20
CA GLY A 147 7.62 -4.69 17.99
C GLY A 147 7.39 -3.60 19.04
N MET A 148 6.25 -2.93 18.93
CA MET A 148 5.78 -1.98 19.93
C MET A 148 5.17 -2.74 21.11
N GLU A 149 5.57 -2.40 22.32
CA GLU A 149 4.97 -2.92 23.55
C GLU A 149 3.68 -2.17 23.86
N VAL A 150 2.63 -2.92 24.19
CA VAL A 150 1.30 -2.38 24.49
C VAL A 150 1.35 -1.32 25.59
N GLU A 151 2.05 -1.59 26.68
CA GLU A 151 2.15 -0.66 27.84
C GLU A 151 2.83 0.66 27.47
N LYS A 152 3.86 0.62 26.60
CA LYS A 152 4.51 1.85 26.13
C LYS A 152 3.63 2.65 25.18
N VAL A 153 2.82 1.99 24.37
CA VAL A 153 1.82 2.65 23.52
C VAL A 153 0.74 3.30 24.37
N LYS A 154 0.21 2.57 25.35
CA LYS A 154 -0.76 3.10 26.31
C LYS A 154 -0.26 4.34 27.01
N GLN A 155 0.95 4.28 27.57
CA GLN A 155 1.57 5.44 28.22
C GLN A 155 1.72 6.62 27.25
N ALA A 156 2.14 6.37 26.01
CA ALA A 156 2.28 7.44 25.00
C ALA A 156 0.94 8.10 24.66
N ILE A 157 -0.17 7.34 24.63
CA ILE A 157 -1.54 7.86 24.44
C ILE A 157 -1.96 8.70 25.66
N GLU A 158 -1.76 8.19 26.87
CA GLU A 158 -2.10 8.89 28.12
C GLU A 158 -1.33 10.21 28.27
N ASP A 159 -0.04 10.23 27.90
CA ASP A 159 0.82 11.42 27.94
C ASP A 159 0.53 12.41 26.80
N ASN A 160 -0.15 11.99 25.75
CA ASN A 160 -0.47 12.80 24.58
C ASN A 160 -1.93 12.57 24.13
N PRO A 161 -2.91 13.01 24.93
CA PRO A 161 -4.33 12.82 24.63
C PRO A 161 -4.80 13.62 23.40
N ASP A 162 -3.97 14.53 22.91
CA ASP A 162 -4.14 15.32 21.70
C ASP A 162 -3.53 14.65 20.43
N ALA A 163 -2.97 13.44 20.56
CA ALA A 163 -2.48 12.70 19.39
C ALA A 163 -3.63 12.22 18.51
N VAL A 164 -3.53 12.48 17.20
CA VAL A 164 -4.60 12.17 16.24
C VAL A 164 -4.52 10.75 15.69
N ALA A 165 -3.37 10.09 15.82
CA ALA A 165 -3.17 8.75 15.29
C ALA A 165 -2.07 7.97 16.01
N VAL A 166 -2.19 6.64 15.97
CA VAL A 166 -1.13 5.69 16.32
C VAL A 166 -0.73 4.93 15.07
N PHE A 167 0.53 5.05 14.65
CA PHE A 167 1.10 4.32 13.52
C PHE A 167 1.82 3.07 14.02
N VAL A 168 1.52 1.92 13.44
CA VAL A 168 2.17 0.64 13.77
C VAL A 168 2.83 0.04 12.54
N ASN A 169 4.10 -0.34 12.66
CA ASN A 169 4.80 -1.11 11.63
C ASN A 169 4.71 -2.60 11.96
N ASN A 170 3.86 -3.35 11.25
CA ASN A 170 3.57 -4.75 11.56
C ASN A 170 3.40 -5.61 10.29
N PRO A 171 4.23 -6.66 10.13
CA PRO A 171 5.41 -6.97 10.94
C PRO A 171 6.51 -5.91 10.79
N THR A 172 7.49 -5.93 11.70
CA THR A 172 8.73 -5.17 11.53
C THR A 172 9.55 -5.73 10.36
N TYR A 173 10.65 -5.06 9.96
CA TYR A 173 11.58 -5.54 8.94
C TYR A 173 12.08 -6.97 9.22
N TYR A 174 12.18 -7.36 10.48
CA TYR A 174 12.65 -8.68 10.93
C TYR A 174 11.52 -9.71 11.13
N GLY A 175 10.30 -9.39 10.72
CA GLY A 175 9.14 -10.30 10.84
C GLY A 175 8.54 -10.36 12.25
N ILE A 176 8.89 -9.44 13.13
CA ILE A 176 8.34 -9.37 14.50
C ILE A 176 6.99 -8.68 14.45
N CYS A 177 5.97 -9.31 15.03
CA CYS A 177 4.62 -8.74 15.15
C CYS A 177 4.39 -8.13 16.53
N SER A 178 3.67 -7.02 16.57
CA SER A 178 3.11 -6.40 17.78
C SER A 178 1.70 -6.94 18.04
N ASP A 179 1.19 -6.80 19.25
CA ASP A 179 -0.25 -7.03 19.55
C ASP A 179 -1.10 -5.88 19.01
N ILE A 180 -1.36 -5.95 17.69
CA ILE A 180 -2.14 -4.92 17.00
C ILE A 180 -3.54 -4.79 17.57
N ARG A 181 -4.19 -5.90 17.97
CA ARG A 181 -5.56 -5.85 18.46
C ARG A 181 -5.67 -4.94 19.67
N THR A 182 -4.84 -5.18 20.68
CA THR A 182 -4.85 -4.38 21.91
C THR A 182 -4.43 -2.94 21.64
N ILE A 183 -3.44 -2.71 20.73
CA ILE A 183 -3.03 -1.35 20.36
C ILE A 183 -4.18 -0.59 19.68
N VAL A 184 -4.93 -1.23 18.79
CA VAL A 184 -6.10 -0.61 18.11
C VAL A 184 -7.20 -0.29 19.11
N GLU A 185 -7.50 -1.21 20.04
CA GLU A 185 -8.49 -0.97 21.10
C GLU A 185 -8.13 0.25 21.96
N LEU A 186 -6.85 0.39 22.34
CA LEU A 186 -6.36 1.55 23.08
C LEU A 186 -6.42 2.86 22.27
N ALA A 187 -6.12 2.79 20.98
CA ALA A 187 -6.12 3.98 20.12
C ALA A 187 -7.54 4.48 19.78
N HIS A 188 -8.55 3.62 19.87
CA HIS A 188 -9.95 3.95 19.55
C HIS A 188 -10.80 4.23 20.80
N ALA A 189 -10.27 4.05 22.02
CA ALA A 189 -10.97 4.32 23.29
C ALA A 189 -10.98 5.82 23.63
#